data_32172acfeee3caa168a2507bf2d0867e
#
_entry.id   32172acfeee3caa168a2507bf2d0867e
#
_cell.length_a   1.000
_cell.length_b   1.000
_cell.length_c   1.000
_cell.angle_alpha   90.00
_cell.angle_beta   90.00
_cell.angle_gamma   90.00
#
_symmetry.space_group_name_H-M   'P 1'
#
loop_
_entity.id
_entity.type
_entity.pdbx_description
1 polymer ?
#
loop_
_entity_poly.entity_id
_entity_poly.type
_entity_poly.pdbx_seq_one_letter_code
_entity_poly.pdbx_strand_id
1 'polypeptide(L)' 'MNASEINLVISGRGNQTIINQSFYKEPREIYVNGELRENCKYFCELSNDKSIITIIFDEDITSCENMFNGL' A
#
# COMPACT_ATOMS: atom_id res chain seq x y z
N MET A 1 12.69 3.26 17.57
CA MET A 1 11.43 2.86 16.94
C MET A 1 11.68 2.60 15.46
N ASN A 2 11.24 1.48 14.97
CA ASN A 2 11.47 1.10 13.59
C ASN A 2 10.21 1.29 12.76
N ALA A 3 10.41 1.66 11.50
CA ALA A 3 9.33 1.76 10.55
C ALA A 3 9.63 0.80 9.40
N SER A 4 8.60 0.23 8.81
CA SER A 4 8.75 -0.64 7.65
C SER A 4 8.23 0.05 6.42
N GLU A 5 8.94 -0.17 5.32
CA GLU A 5 8.56 0.38 4.02
C GLU A 5 8.42 -0.75 3.02
N ILE A 6 7.33 -0.75 2.30
CA ILE A 6 7.08 -1.74 1.25
C ILE A 6 6.81 -1.01 -0.05
N ASN A 7 7.50 -1.42 -1.11
CA ASN A 7 7.31 -0.84 -2.44
C ASN A 7 6.75 -1.91 -3.37
N LEU A 8 5.74 -1.55 -4.13
CA LEU A 8 5.16 -2.45 -5.12
C LEU A 8 4.72 -1.68 -6.34
N VAL A 9 4.54 -2.40 -7.44
CA VAL A 9 4.07 -1.82 -8.69
C VAL A 9 2.69 -2.40 -8.98
N ILE A 10 1.72 -1.53 -9.22
CA ILE A 10 0.37 -1.93 -9.56
C ILE A 10 0.08 -1.52 -11.00
N SER A 11 -0.40 -2.47 -11.80
CA SER A 11 -0.83 -2.22 -13.16
C SER A 11 -2.34 -2.02 -13.18
N GLY A 12 -2.80 -1.01 -13.89
CA GLY A 12 -4.22 -0.74 -14.04
C GLY A 12 -4.62 0.58 -13.42
N ARG A 13 -5.67 1.15 -13.97
CA ARG A 13 -6.24 2.42 -13.52
C ARG A 13 -7.48 2.17 -12.69
N GLY A 14 -7.97 3.24 -12.05
CA GLY A 14 -9.18 3.20 -11.26
C GLY A 14 -8.91 2.81 -9.84
N ASN A 15 -9.94 2.40 -9.14
CA ASN A 15 -9.83 2.04 -7.73
C ASN A 15 -9.19 0.65 -7.60
N GLN A 16 -7.98 0.61 -7.08
CA GLN A 16 -7.20 -0.62 -6.95
C GLN A 16 -6.97 -0.94 -5.49
N THR A 17 -7.07 -2.21 -5.16
CA THR A 17 -6.73 -2.69 -3.83
C THR A 17 -5.21 -2.76 -3.69
N ILE A 18 -4.68 -2.13 -2.67
CA ILE A 18 -3.23 -2.09 -2.43
C ILE A 18 -2.84 -3.13 -1.40
N ILE A 19 -3.59 -3.22 -0.31
CA ILE A 19 -3.34 -4.16 0.78
C ILE A 19 -4.67 -4.84 1.13
N ASN A 20 -4.61 -6.14 1.42
CA ASN A 20 -5.79 -6.84 1.90
C ASN A 20 -6.22 -6.26 3.25
N GLN A 21 -7.51 -5.97 3.40
CA GLN A 21 -8.05 -5.42 4.64
C GLN A 21 -7.87 -6.33 5.85
N SER A 22 -7.62 -7.60 5.62
CA SER A 22 -7.39 -8.58 6.69
C SER A 22 -5.96 -8.56 7.22
N PHE A 23 -5.09 -7.75 6.64
CA PHE A 23 -3.72 -7.65 7.11
C PHE A 23 -3.71 -7.06 8.53
N TYR A 24 -2.86 -7.61 9.39
CA TYR A 24 -2.90 -7.31 10.82
C TYR A 24 -2.39 -5.92 11.20
N LYS A 25 -1.72 -5.22 10.28
CA LYS A 25 -1.21 -3.87 10.52
C LYS A 25 -1.87 -2.88 9.57
N GLU A 26 -2.10 -1.68 10.09
CA GLU A 26 -2.66 -0.61 9.30
C GLU A 26 -1.54 0.29 8.79
N PRO A 27 -1.52 0.65 7.50
CA PRO A 27 -0.48 1.54 7.00
C PRO A 27 -0.63 2.94 7.57
N ARG A 28 0.49 3.58 7.88
CA ARG A 28 0.52 4.96 8.34
C ARG A 28 0.42 5.93 7.17
N GLU A 29 1.20 5.68 6.13
CA GLU A 29 1.25 6.54 4.96
C GLU A 29 1.33 5.70 3.70
N ILE A 30 0.72 6.21 2.62
CA ILE A 30 0.81 5.58 1.31
C ILE A 30 1.19 6.66 0.31
N TYR A 31 2.23 6.37 -0.47
CA TYR A 31 2.70 7.24 -1.54
C TYR A 31 2.42 6.57 -2.88
N VAL A 32 1.96 7.35 -3.83
CA VAL A 32 1.73 6.89 -5.20
C VAL A 32 2.65 7.69 -6.11
N ASN A 33 3.60 7.01 -6.75
CA ASN A 33 4.62 7.64 -7.59
C ASN A 33 5.36 8.77 -6.86
N GLY A 34 5.63 8.55 -5.57
CA GLY A 34 6.36 9.50 -4.74
C GLY A 34 5.51 10.59 -4.13
N GLU A 35 4.20 10.59 -4.37
CA GLU A 35 3.29 11.60 -3.85
C GLU A 35 2.43 11.02 -2.74
N LEU A 36 2.41 11.70 -1.60
CA LEU A 36 1.61 11.27 -0.45
C LEU A 36 0.12 11.31 -0.77
N ARG A 37 -0.57 10.21 -0.49
CA ARG A 37 -2.02 10.08 -0.65
C ARG A 37 -2.66 9.85 0.69
N GLU A 38 -3.20 10.90 1.27
CA GLU A 38 -3.77 10.84 2.63
C GLU A 38 -5.09 10.07 2.67
N ASN A 39 -5.79 9.99 1.56
CA ASN A 39 -7.08 9.30 1.49
C ASN A 39 -6.97 7.84 1.03
N CYS A 40 -5.77 7.32 0.88
CA CYS A 40 -5.55 5.92 0.57
C CYS A 40 -5.23 5.15 1.84
N LYS A 41 -5.71 3.91 1.92
CA LYS A 41 -5.36 3.00 3.01
C LYS A 41 -5.21 1.59 2.49
N TYR A 42 -6.32 0.95 2.18
CA TYR A 42 -6.31 -0.36 1.56
C TYR A 42 -6.57 -0.26 0.06
N PHE A 43 -7.16 0.84 -0.36
CA PHE A 43 -7.51 1.10 -1.76
C PHE A 43 -6.96 2.45 -2.17
N CYS A 44 -6.56 2.57 -3.43
CA CYS A 44 -6.17 3.85 -4.01
C CYS A 44 -6.75 3.96 -5.40
N GLU A 45 -7.19 5.17 -5.75
CA GLU A 45 -7.59 5.45 -7.11
C GLU A 45 -6.35 5.87 -7.90
N LEU A 46 -6.05 5.12 -8.95
CA LEU A 46 -4.85 5.30 -9.76
C LEU A 46 -5.22 5.83 -11.13
N SER A 47 -4.47 6.81 -11.61
CA SER A 47 -4.73 7.44 -12.91
C SER A 47 -3.74 7.04 -13.98
N ASN A 48 -2.73 6.24 -13.64
CA ASN A 48 -1.72 5.77 -14.59
C ASN A 48 -1.84 4.29 -14.82
N ASP A 49 -1.37 3.80 -15.98
CA ASP A 49 -1.40 2.38 -16.29
C ASP A 49 -0.53 1.56 -15.35
N LYS A 50 0.53 2.17 -14.83
CA LYS A 50 1.40 1.58 -13.81
C LYS A 50 1.68 2.63 -12.76
N SER A 51 1.67 2.20 -11.50
CA SER A 51 1.94 3.09 -10.38
C SER A 51 2.88 2.40 -9.41
N ILE A 52 3.84 3.16 -8.90
CA ILE A 52 4.74 2.67 -7.84
C ILE A 52 4.12 3.10 -6.52
N ILE A 53 3.80 2.11 -5.70
CA ILE A 53 3.15 2.33 -4.42
C ILE A 53 4.17 2.10 -3.32
N THR A 54 4.34 3.08 -2.44
CA THR A 54 5.18 2.96 -1.26
C THR A 54 4.29 3.01 -0.04
N ILE A 55 4.38 1.98 0.79
CA ILE A 55 3.55 1.84 1.98
C ILE A 55 4.44 1.91 3.20
N ILE A 56 4.14 2.84 4.12
CA ILE A 56 4.92 3.06 5.34
C ILE A 56 4.09 2.60 6.53
N PHE A 57 4.71 1.79 7.38
CA PHE A 57 4.12 1.35 8.64
C PHE A 57 4.90 1.94 9.80
N ASP A 58 4.22 2.20 10.91
CA ASP A 58 4.85 2.73 12.13
C ASP A 58 5.75 1.73 12.84
N GLU A 59 5.54 0.44 12.57
CA GLU A 59 6.23 -0.65 13.27
C GLU A 59 6.90 -1.56 12.27
N ASP A 60 7.83 -2.39 12.76
CA ASP A 60 8.40 -3.44 11.95
C ASP A 60 7.33 -4.41 11.53
N ILE A 61 7.35 -4.76 10.25
CA ILE A 61 6.48 -5.80 9.71
C ILE A 61 7.28 -7.09 9.69
N THR A 62 6.89 -8.02 10.53
CA THR A 62 7.60 -9.30 10.64
C THR A 62 7.03 -10.37 9.72
N SER A 63 5.86 -10.11 9.15
CA SER A 63 5.22 -11.05 8.23
C SER A 63 4.34 -10.29 7.27
N CYS A 64 4.40 -10.67 5.99
CA CYS A 64 3.50 -10.14 4.96
C CYS A 64 2.34 -11.09 4.69
N GLU A 65 2.12 -12.04 5.59
CA GLU A 65 1.03 -12.99 5.45
C GLU A 65 -0.30 -12.24 5.35
N ASN A 66 -1.10 -12.60 4.37
CA ASN A 66 -2.42 -12.02 4.08
C ASN A 66 -2.39 -10.55 3.59
N MET A 67 -1.20 -9.94 3.49
CA MET A 67 -1.13 -8.54 3.05
C MET A 67 -1.69 -8.37 1.63
N PHE A 68 -1.34 -9.27 0.74
CA PHE A 68 -1.75 -9.21 -0.67
C PHE A 68 -2.69 -10.33 -1.06
N ASN A 69 -3.28 -10.99 -0.10
CA ASN A 69 -4.21 -12.08 -0.37
C ASN A 69 -5.44 -11.54 -1.10
N GLY A 70 -5.78 -12.13 -2.22
CA GLY A 70 -6.96 -11.73 -2.99
C GLY A 70 -6.74 -10.56 -3.95
N LEU A 71 -5.50 -10.14 -4.15
CA LEU A 71 -5.18 -9.08 -5.11
C LEU A 71 -4.97 -9.61 -6.52
#